data_ad381f6ce3db5accb7750052253dd1bd
#
_entry.id   ad381f6ce3db5accb7750052253dd1bd
#
_cell.length_a   1.000
_cell.length_b   1.000
_cell.length_c   1.000
_cell.angle_alpha   90.00
_cell.angle_beta   90.00
_cell.angle_gamma   90.00
#
_symmetry.space_group_name_H-M   'P 1'
#
loop_
_entity.id
_entity.type
_entity.pdbx_description
1 polymer ?
#
loop_
_entity_poly.entity_id
_entity_poly.type
_entity_poly.pdbx_seq_one_letter_code
_entity_poly.pdbx_strand_id
1 'polypeptide(L)'
;MRKVLTIMFLLLVSFAEAQEYRPMLTDGKEWHCFRRVALSEVDWEPNGEWTYTIKVVGDSVINGVAYKKMCREYTQDVPSGESRCTYFAAIEKDRKVYSYSEDGDVLYFDFSLHEGDCVSSYPEYVVTNEETFEAKNRTYRRLVLSDYVWVEGIGSRNAFEIIPEMGIELAPPYILEDYMVECYDNGELIFTKDDFYNTTTGIENVTAEDQKSADMYSISGVKIAKPEKGIYIQNKRKYIAH
;
A
#
# COMPACT_ATOMS: atom_id res chain seq x y z
N MET A 1 -37.97 -16.24 29.38
CA MET A 1 -37.78 -15.60 28.06
C MET A 1 -36.80 -14.42 28.08
N ARG A 2 -36.83 -13.48 28.99
CA ARG A 2 -35.83 -12.35 29.04
C ARG A 2 -34.37 -12.78 29.13
N LYS A 3 -34.01 -13.81 29.93
CA LYS A 3 -32.63 -14.30 30.11
C LYS A 3 -32.08 -15.00 28.89
N VAL A 4 -32.92 -15.66 28.09
CA VAL A 4 -32.52 -16.33 26.84
C VAL A 4 -32.22 -15.30 25.74
N LEU A 5 -32.98 -14.21 25.70
CA LEU A 5 -32.77 -13.12 24.73
C LEU A 5 -31.45 -12.38 24.99
N THR A 6 -31.07 -12.20 26.26
CA THR A 6 -29.82 -11.52 26.65
C THR A 6 -28.59 -12.36 26.27
N ILE A 7 -28.67 -13.71 26.43
CA ILE A 7 -27.58 -14.63 26.03
C ILE A 7 -27.44 -14.68 24.51
N MET A 8 -28.56 -14.66 23.77
CA MET A 8 -28.54 -14.64 22.30
C MET A 8 -27.98 -13.32 21.75
N PHE A 9 -28.22 -12.18 22.43
CA PHE A 9 -27.62 -10.90 22.06
C PHE A 9 -26.13 -10.83 22.36
N LEU A 10 -25.67 -11.43 23.46
CA LEU A 10 -24.23 -11.55 23.80
C LEU A 10 -23.48 -12.46 22.82
N LEU A 11 -24.12 -13.50 22.28
CA LEU A 11 -23.52 -14.37 21.27
C LEU A 11 -23.45 -13.71 19.89
N LEU A 12 -24.32 -12.77 19.57
CA LEU A 12 -24.27 -12.01 18.30
C LEU A 12 -23.19 -10.92 18.29
N VAL A 13 -22.74 -10.46 19.44
CA VAL A 13 -21.66 -9.43 19.54
C VAL A 13 -20.27 -10.06 19.40
N SER A 14 -20.13 -11.39 19.54
CA SER A 14 -18.83 -12.07 19.47
C SER A 14 -18.38 -12.45 18.05
N PHE A 15 -19.11 -12.10 17.01
CA PHE A 15 -18.73 -12.30 15.60
C PHE A 15 -18.30 -11.01 14.87
N ALA A 16 -17.96 -9.95 15.58
CA ALA A 16 -17.06 -8.98 14.99
C ALA A 16 -15.68 -9.65 14.95
N GLU A 17 -15.40 -10.42 13.90
CA GLU A 17 -14.04 -10.84 13.60
C GLU A 17 -13.20 -9.58 13.49
N ALA A 18 -12.47 -9.27 14.56
CA ALA A 18 -11.42 -8.29 14.45
C ALA A 18 -10.49 -8.83 13.36
N GLN A 19 -10.37 -8.11 12.25
CA GLN A 19 -9.47 -8.50 11.17
C GLN A 19 -8.12 -8.83 11.78
N GLU A 20 -7.68 -10.08 11.58
CA GLU A 20 -6.39 -10.53 12.10
C GLU A 20 -5.28 -9.70 11.46
N TYR A 21 -4.40 -9.17 12.30
CA TYR A 21 -3.24 -8.39 11.83
C TYR A 21 -2.40 -9.22 10.86
N ARG A 22 -2.06 -8.63 9.73
CA ARG A 22 -1.19 -9.25 8.73
C ARG A 22 0.23 -8.69 8.85
N PRO A 23 1.21 -9.50 9.29
CA PRO A 23 2.59 -9.04 9.35
C PRO A 23 3.14 -8.67 7.98
N MET A 24 3.93 -7.60 7.96
CA MET A 24 4.63 -7.16 6.77
C MET A 24 5.91 -7.96 6.53
N LEU A 25 6.68 -8.24 7.60
CA LEU A 25 8.00 -8.87 7.52
C LEU A 25 7.92 -10.41 7.66
N THR A 26 7.27 -11.08 6.71
CA THR A 26 7.18 -12.55 6.67
C THR A 26 8.22 -13.14 5.72
N ASP A 27 8.69 -14.38 6.01
CA ASP A 27 9.56 -15.11 5.11
C ASP A 27 8.87 -15.33 3.75
N GLY A 28 9.63 -15.17 2.66
CA GLY A 28 9.10 -15.28 1.30
C GLY A 28 8.35 -14.04 0.79
N LYS A 29 8.31 -12.95 1.58
CA LYS A 29 7.75 -11.68 1.13
C LYS A 29 8.74 -10.94 0.23
N GLU A 30 8.23 -10.43 -0.89
CA GLU A 30 8.99 -9.69 -1.88
C GLU A 30 8.19 -8.49 -2.41
N TRP A 31 8.86 -7.35 -2.58
CA TRP A 31 8.34 -6.13 -3.20
C TRP A 31 9.14 -5.84 -4.46
N HIS A 32 8.50 -5.85 -5.61
CA HIS A 32 9.08 -5.45 -6.89
C HIS A 32 8.83 -3.97 -7.10
N CYS A 33 9.89 -3.20 -7.27
CA CYS A 33 9.87 -1.75 -7.29
C CYS A 33 10.45 -1.20 -8.59
N PHE A 34 10.00 0.01 -8.93
CA PHE A 34 10.51 0.79 -10.05
C PHE A 34 10.99 2.13 -9.54
N ARG A 35 12.16 2.55 -10.06
CA ARG A 35 12.78 3.86 -9.76
C ARG A 35 13.14 4.57 -11.04
N ARG A 36 12.79 5.86 -11.10
CA ARG A 36 13.18 6.78 -12.16
C ARG A 36 13.91 7.97 -11.56
N VAL A 37 15.01 8.35 -12.17
CA VAL A 37 15.85 9.45 -11.68
C VAL A 37 16.21 10.42 -12.79
N ALA A 38 16.54 11.70 -12.42
CA ALA A 38 17.25 12.64 -13.25
C ALA A 38 18.69 12.74 -12.76
N LEU A 39 19.67 12.68 -13.67
CA LEU A 39 21.10 12.75 -13.34
C LEU A 39 21.64 14.20 -13.34
N SER A 40 20.82 15.20 -13.71
CA SER A 40 21.21 16.58 -13.86
C SER A 40 20.13 17.53 -13.34
N GLU A 41 20.53 18.60 -12.65
CA GLU A 41 19.62 19.69 -12.25
C GLU A 41 19.07 20.49 -13.43
N VAL A 42 19.76 20.49 -14.55
CA VAL A 42 19.40 21.32 -15.71
C VAL A 42 18.38 20.62 -16.59
N ASP A 43 18.44 19.30 -16.64
CA ASP A 43 17.54 18.46 -17.42
C ASP A 43 16.77 17.53 -16.46
N TRP A 44 15.59 17.96 -16.02
CA TRP A 44 14.64 17.11 -15.26
C TRP A 44 14.06 15.96 -16.13
N GLU A 45 14.69 15.70 -17.27
CA GLU A 45 14.34 14.55 -18.10
C GLU A 45 14.82 13.26 -17.42
N PRO A 46 13.96 12.26 -17.35
CA PRO A 46 14.34 10.96 -16.80
C PRO A 46 15.42 10.33 -17.70
N ASN A 47 16.60 10.15 -17.15
CA ASN A 47 17.73 9.58 -17.87
C ASN A 47 18.28 8.31 -17.21
N GLY A 48 17.55 7.78 -16.23
CA GLY A 48 17.81 6.49 -15.61
C GLY A 48 16.53 5.85 -15.09
N GLU A 49 16.32 4.60 -15.48
CA GLU A 49 15.19 3.78 -15.00
C GLU A 49 15.76 2.43 -14.53
N TRP A 50 15.35 2.05 -13.31
CA TRP A 50 15.76 0.78 -12.72
C TRP A 50 14.59 0.04 -12.10
N THR A 51 14.67 -1.27 -12.15
CA THR A 51 13.81 -2.12 -11.33
C THR A 51 14.66 -2.80 -10.26
N TYR A 52 14.09 -2.92 -9.08
CA TYR A 52 14.72 -3.61 -7.96
C TYR A 52 13.70 -4.39 -7.16
N THR A 53 14.19 -5.38 -6.42
CA THR A 53 13.36 -6.16 -5.50
C THR A 53 13.84 -5.93 -4.07
N ILE A 54 12.92 -5.68 -3.15
CA ILE A 54 13.17 -5.78 -1.72
C ILE A 54 12.59 -7.12 -1.27
N LYS A 55 13.35 -7.91 -0.52
CA LYS A 55 12.89 -9.23 -0.05
C LYS A 55 13.41 -9.55 1.34
N VAL A 56 12.62 -10.33 2.09
CA VAL A 56 13.07 -10.96 3.32
C VAL A 56 13.93 -12.16 2.95
N VAL A 57 15.20 -12.15 3.36
CA VAL A 57 16.18 -13.21 3.00
C VAL A 57 16.63 -14.05 4.18
N GLY A 58 16.03 -13.88 5.34
CA GLY A 58 16.30 -14.65 6.56
C GLY A 58 16.29 -13.79 7.82
N ASP A 59 16.93 -14.29 8.86
CA ASP A 59 17.02 -13.63 10.16
C ASP A 59 18.45 -13.12 10.43
N SER A 60 18.54 -12.11 11.28
CA SER A 60 19.80 -11.54 11.79
C SER A 60 19.66 -11.24 13.27
N VAL A 61 20.70 -11.47 14.04
CA VAL A 61 20.74 -11.07 15.45
C VAL A 61 21.75 -9.95 15.63
N ILE A 62 21.26 -8.79 16.08
CA ILE A 62 22.08 -7.59 16.30
C ILE A 62 21.89 -7.17 17.76
N ASN A 63 22.98 -7.10 18.51
CA ASN A 63 22.97 -6.76 19.94
C ASN A 63 21.97 -7.60 20.78
N GLY A 64 21.80 -8.90 20.42
CA GLY A 64 20.89 -9.81 21.10
C GLY A 64 19.41 -9.68 20.70
N VAL A 65 19.07 -8.79 19.77
CA VAL A 65 17.72 -8.61 19.21
C VAL A 65 17.62 -9.30 17.85
N ALA A 66 16.54 -10.06 17.64
CA ALA A 66 16.27 -10.72 16.37
C ALA A 66 15.58 -9.76 15.39
N TYR A 67 16.16 -9.61 14.21
CA TYR A 67 15.64 -8.83 13.08
C TYR A 67 15.45 -9.73 11.87
N LYS A 68 14.58 -9.34 10.95
CA LYS A 68 14.57 -9.87 9.60
C LYS A 68 15.70 -9.22 8.80
N LYS A 69 16.49 -10.07 8.10
CA LYS A 69 17.48 -9.60 7.14
C LYS A 69 16.79 -9.31 5.82
N MET A 70 16.88 -8.07 5.38
CA MET A 70 16.30 -7.58 4.14
C MET A 70 17.40 -7.43 3.07
N CYS A 71 17.06 -7.68 1.82
CA CYS A 71 17.93 -7.42 0.67
C CYS A 71 17.20 -6.53 -0.33
N ARG A 72 17.79 -5.39 -0.70
CA ARG A 72 17.42 -4.66 -1.92
C ARG A 72 18.37 -5.09 -3.02
N GLU A 73 17.84 -5.61 -4.13
CA GLU A 73 18.60 -6.12 -5.25
C GLU A 73 18.10 -5.52 -6.56
N TYR A 74 19.00 -4.88 -7.32
CA TYR A 74 18.69 -4.39 -8.67
C TYR A 74 18.66 -5.53 -9.67
N THR A 75 17.64 -5.56 -10.53
CA THR A 75 17.43 -6.63 -11.52
C THR A 75 18.22 -6.43 -12.81
N GLN A 76 18.67 -5.19 -13.06
CA GLN A 76 19.44 -4.78 -14.25
C GLN A 76 20.76 -4.12 -13.86
N ASP A 77 21.33 -3.34 -14.77
CA ASP A 77 22.53 -2.55 -14.48
C ASP A 77 22.28 -1.61 -13.30
N VAL A 78 23.26 -1.56 -12.41
CA VAL A 78 23.16 -0.82 -11.16
C VAL A 78 23.40 0.66 -11.43
N PRO A 79 22.63 1.57 -10.83
CA PRO A 79 22.93 3.00 -10.87
C PRO A 79 24.36 3.29 -10.45
N SER A 80 24.99 4.28 -11.07
CA SER A 80 26.36 4.65 -10.72
C SER A 80 26.49 5.01 -9.24
N GLY A 81 27.43 4.34 -8.56
CA GLY A 81 27.67 4.55 -7.13
C GLY A 81 26.85 3.66 -6.19
N GLU A 82 25.89 2.88 -6.68
CA GLU A 82 25.14 1.92 -5.87
C GLU A 82 25.70 0.49 -5.99
N SER A 83 25.44 -0.34 -4.98
CA SER A 83 25.73 -1.77 -4.99
C SER A 83 24.55 -2.54 -5.55
N ARG A 84 24.81 -3.59 -6.33
CA ARG A 84 23.79 -4.45 -6.91
C ARG A 84 22.85 -5.04 -5.84
N CYS A 85 23.39 -5.37 -4.69
CA CYS A 85 22.64 -5.87 -3.54
C CYS A 85 23.04 -5.09 -2.28
N THR A 86 22.08 -4.54 -1.59
CA THR A 86 22.24 -3.84 -0.32
C THR A 86 21.44 -4.57 0.74
N TYR A 87 22.06 -4.86 1.88
CA TYR A 87 21.41 -5.49 3.02
C TYR A 87 21.09 -4.47 4.09
N PHE A 88 19.92 -4.64 4.71
CA PHE A 88 19.52 -3.90 5.91
C PHE A 88 18.73 -4.83 6.84
N ALA A 89 18.47 -4.39 8.06
CA ALA A 89 17.73 -5.16 9.03
C ALA A 89 16.46 -4.42 9.43
N ALA A 90 15.36 -5.15 9.56
CA ALA A 90 14.09 -4.60 10.00
C ALA A 90 13.42 -5.53 11.03
N ILE A 91 12.68 -4.96 11.94
CA ILE A 91 11.92 -5.69 12.94
C ILE A 91 10.46 -5.21 12.95
N GLU A 92 9.55 -6.16 13.12
CA GLU A 92 8.14 -5.89 13.29
C GLU A 92 7.69 -6.36 14.66
N LYS A 93 7.14 -5.45 15.45
CA LYS A 93 6.60 -5.71 16.78
C LYS A 93 5.45 -4.76 17.09
N ASP A 94 4.42 -5.26 17.77
CA ASP A 94 3.26 -4.46 18.19
C ASP A 94 2.61 -3.70 17.03
N ARG A 95 2.51 -4.33 15.84
CA ARG A 95 1.98 -3.75 14.58
C ARG A 95 2.81 -2.56 14.06
N LYS A 96 4.06 -2.43 14.48
CA LYS A 96 5.00 -1.39 14.04
C LYS A 96 6.20 -2.01 13.38
N VAL A 97 6.64 -1.42 12.27
CA VAL A 97 7.82 -1.83 11.52
C VAL A 97 8.92 -0.81 11.75
N TYR A 98 10.09 -1.30 12.12
CA TYR A 98 11.28 -0.47 12.35
C TYR A 98 12.43 -0.96 11.48
N SER A 99 13.24 -0.03 11.00
CA SER A 99 14.55 -0.32 10.42
C SER A 99 15.63 -0.17 11.51
N TYR A 100 16.58 -1.07 11.50
CA TYR A 100 17.74 -0.96 12.38
C TYR A 100 18.62 0.22 11.99
N SER A 101 19.05 0.98 13.00
CA SER A 101 20.12 1.97 12.90
C SER A 101 21.03 1.83 14.13
N GLU A 102 22.32 2.20 13.99
CA GLU A 102 23.28 2.20 15.10
C GLU A 102 22.89 3.17 16.23
N ASP A 103 22.21 4.26 15.86
CA ASP A 103 21.70 5.27 16.79
C ASP A 103 20.34 4.93 17.42
N GLY A 104 19.76 3.78 17.04
CA GLY A 104 18.46 3.29 17.49
C GLY A 104 17.51 3.02 16.32
N ASP A 105 16.58 2.09 16.55
CA ASP A 105 15.64 1.67 15.51
C ASP A 105 14.77 2.85 15.03
N VAL A 106 14.66 3.02 13.72
CA VAL A 106 13.85 4.06 13.08
C VAL A 106 12.47 3.48 12.73
N LEU A 107 11.40 4.11 13.21
CA LEU A 107 10.04 3.72 12.89
C LEU A 107 9.75 3.93 11.40
N TYR A 108 9.35 2.86 10.70
CA TYR A 108 8.96 2.89 9.31
C TYR A 108 7.44 2.95 9.15
N PHE A 109 6.70 2.06 9.81
CA PHE A 109 5.26 2.03 9.77
C PHE A 109 4.69 1.79 11.15
N ASP A 110 3.55 2.41 11.44
CA ASP A 110 2.76 2.16 12.63
C ASP A 110 1.33 1.78 12.22
N PHE A 111 1.09 0.49 12.08
CA PHE A 111 -0.23 -0.05 11.76
C PHE A 111 -1.15 -0.17 12.99
N SER A 112 -0.70 0.28 14.17
CA SER A 112 -1.56 0.39 15.35
C SER A 112 -2.40 1.67 15.38
N LEU A 113 -2.11 2.64 14.50
CA LEU A 113 -2.82 3.90 14.41
C LEU A 113 -4.25 3.73 13.89
N HIS A 114 -5.11 4.66 14.31
CA HIS A 114 -6.50 4.79 13.90
C HIS A 114 -6.78 6.20 13.36
N GLU A 115 -7.94 6.40 12.75
CA GLU A 115 -8.37 7.71 12.27
C GLU A 115 -8.29 8.76 13.37
N GLY A 116 -7.61 9.87 13.10
CA GLY A 116 -7.31 10.96 14.04
C GLY A 116 -5.99 10.83 14.78
N ASP A 117 -5.32 9.67 14.75
CA ASP A 117 -4.00 9.52 15.36
C ASP A 117 -2.89 10.15 14.49
N CYS A 118 -1.80 10.58 15.15
CA CYS A 118 -0.60 11.10 14.48
C CYS A 118 0.51 10.07 14.49
N VAL A 119 1.36 10.10 13.46
CA VAL A 119 2.61 9.32 13.46
C VAL A 119 3.56 9.91 14.52
N SER A 120 4.01 9.12 15.48
CA SER A 120 4.78 9.60 16.65
C SER A 120 6.06 10.36 16.29
N SER A 121 6.75 9.95 15.23
CA SER A 121 7.97 10.61 14.76
C SER A 121 7.71 11.80 13.85
N TYR A 122 6.46 11.96 13.35
CA TYR A 122 6.05 12.97 12.37
C TYR A 122 4.62 13.43 12.68
N PRO A 123 4.43 14.32 13.68
CA PRO A 123 3.09 14.70 14.16
C PRO A 123 2.21 15.40 13.11
N GLU A 124 2.80 15.92 12.04
CA GLU A 124 2.10 16.51 10.90
C GLU A 124 1.36 15.48 10.04
N TYR A 125 1.74 14.20 10.13
CA TYR A 125 1.05 13.13 9.41
C TYR A 125 -0.01 12.49 10.30
N VAL A 126 -1.24 12.91 10.05
CA VAL A 126 -2.43 12.44 10.76
C VAL A 126 -3.15 11.42 9.89
N VAL A 127 -3.62 10.34 10.48
CA VAL A 127 -4.53 9.39 9.80
C VAL A 127 -5.86 10.09 9.54
N THR A 128 -6.10 10.44 8.29
CA THR A 128 -7.32 11.14 7.86
C THR A 128 -8.45 10.20 7.49
N ASN A 129 -8.15 8.95 7.19
CA ASN A 129 -9.14 7.91 6.90
C ASN A 129 -8.55 6.52 7.22
N GLU A 130 -9.40 5.65 7.75
CA GLU A 130 -9.13 4.25 7.99
C GLU A 130 -10.23 3.41 7.34
N GLU A 131 -9.85 2.48 6.47
CA GLU A 131 -10.82 1.65 5.77
C GLU A 131 -10.29 0.25 5.50
N THR A 132 -11.20 -0.68 5.20
CA THR A 132 -10.89 -2.00 4.70
C THR A 132 -11.33 -2.11 3.24
N PHE A 133 -10.57 -2.86 2.44
CA PHE A 133 -10.88 -3.07 1.03
C PHE A 133 -10.39 -4.44 0.57
N GLU A 134 -10.92 -4.90 -0.57
CA GLU A 134 -10.55 -6.19 -1.17
C GLU A 134 -9.56 -5.98 -2.32
N ALA A 135 -8.47 -6.75 -2.32
CA ALA A 135 -7.53 -6.85 -3.44
C ALA A 135 -7.00 -8.28 -3.54
N LYS A 136 -6.91 -8.84 -4.74
CA LYS A 136 -6.40 -10.21 -4.98
C LYS A 136 -7.03 -11.27 -4.07
N ASN A 137 -8.34 -11.20 -3.86
CA ASN A 137 -9.13 -12.10 -2.99
C ASN A 137 -8.67 -12.07 -1.51
N ARG A 138 -8.12 -10.96 -1.06
CA ARG A 138 -7.69 -10.74 0.33
C ARG A 138 -8.24 -9.41 0.83
N THR A 139 -8.68 -9.36 2.08
CA THR A 139 -9.08 -8.11 2.74
C THR A 139 -7.86 -7.44 3.32
N TYR A 140 -7.70 -6.16 3.08
CA TYR A 140 -6.63 -5.32 3.61
C TYR A 140 -7.19 -4.16 4.41
N ARG A 141 -6.44 -3.73 5.42
CA ARG A 141 -6.67 -2.48 6.13
C ARG A 141 -5.74 -1.41 5.57
N ARG A 142 -6.29 -0.23 5.30
CA ARG A 142 -5.60 0.92 4.74
C ARG A 142 -5.72 2.12 5.66
N LEU A 143 -4.59 2.81 5.87
CA LEU A 143 -4.49 4.09 6.56
C LEU A 143 -4.12 5.16 5.54
N VAL A 144 -4.90 6.22 5.46
CA VAL A 144 -4.61 7.39 4.63
C VAL A 144 -4.06 8.49 5.55
N LEU A 145 -2.80 8.89 5.32
CA LEU A 145 -2.09 9.89 6.10
C LEU A 145 -1.82 11.10 5.22
N SER A 146 -2.69 12.11 5.23
CA SER A 146 -2.59 13.25 4.32
C SER A 146 -2.43 12.80 2.86
N ASP A 147 -1.22 12.88 2.30
CA ASP A 147 -0.92 12.46 0.92
C ASP A 147 -0.36 11.03 0.81
N TYR A 148 -0.19 10.33 1.93
CA TYR A 148 0.40 8.98 1.97
C TYR A 148 -0.64 7.91 2.27
N VAL A 149 -0.40 6.73 1.71
CA VAL A 149 -1.25 5.57 1.94
C VAL A 149 -0.39 4.42 2.46
N TRP A 150 -0.76 3.90 3.63
CA TRP A 150 -0.18 2.68 4.19
C TRP A 150 -1.20 1.54 4.15
N VAL A 151 -0.75 0.37 3.73
CA VAL A 151 -1.57 -0.85 3.70
C VAL A 151 -0.93 -1.90 4.60
N GLU A 152 -1.71 -2.38 5.56
CA GLU A 152 -1.27 -3.39 6.53
C GLU A 152 -0.79 -4.66 5.83
N GLY A 153 0.43 -5.12 6.19
CA GLY A 153 1.07 -6.27 5.58
C GLY A 153 1.75 -6.01 4.23
N ILE A 154 1.62 -4.80 3.66
CA ILE A 154 2.20 -4.39 2.38
C ILE A 154 3.21 -3.25 2.56
N GLY A 155 2.89 -2.22 3.33
CA GLY A 155 3.68 -1.01 3.49
C GLY A 155 3.07 0.20 2.79
N SER A 156 3.89 1.05 2.19
CA SER A 156 3.45 2.22 1.42
C SER A 156 3.55 1.96 -0.09
N ARG A 157 3.04 2.91 -0.87
CA ARG A 157 3.26 2.93 -2.33
C ARG A 157 4.75 2.88 -2.67
N ASN A 158 5.59 3.51 -1.86
CA ASN A 158 7.04 3.55 -2.03
C ASN A 158 7.74 2.38 -1.29
N ALA A 159 7.06 1.26 -1.09
CA ALA A 159 7.51 0.07 -0.37
C ALA A 159 7.96 0.39 1.06
N PHE A 160 9.26 0.49 1.30
CA PHE A 160 9.86 0.76 2.60
C PHE A 160 10.23 2.23 2.83
N GLU A 161 9.95 3.13 1.91
CA GLU A 161 10.16 4.55 2.18
C GLU A 161 8.99 5.13 2.97
N ILE A 162 9.28 5.60 4.17
CA ILE A 162 8.29 6.04 5.17
C ILE A 162 7.59 7.30 4.69
N ILE A 163 8.38 8.26 4.24
CA ILE A 163 7.97 9.60 3.80
C ILE A 163 9.05 10.07 2.83
N PRO A 164 8.73 10.42 1.59
CA PRO A 164 9.71 10.81 0.58
C PRO A 164 10.57 12.04 0.93
N GLU A 165 10.22 12.76 1.99
CA GLU A 165 10.86 14.03 2.34
C GLU A 165 11.99 13.93 3.35
N MET A 166 12.35 12.75 3.85
CA MET A 166 13.48 12.60 4.75
C MET A 166 14.80 12.83 4.00
N GLY A 167 15.10 14.10 3.75
CA GLY A 167 16.46 14.55 3.45
C GLY A 167 17.04 13.98 2.16
N ILE A 168 16.30 14.07 1.06
CA ILE A 168 16.95 14.08 -0.23
C ILE A 168 17.80 15.35 -0.20
N GLU A 169 19.06 15.24 0.23
CA GLU A 169 20.05 16.21 -0.17
C GLU A 169 19.88 16.35 -1.67
N LEU A 170 19.66 17.59 -2.14
CA LEU A 170 19.47 17.92 -3.55
C LEU A 170 20.79 17.74 -4.31
N ALA A 171 21.31 16.52 -4.31
CA ALA A 171 22.48 16.09 -5.05
C ALA A 171 22.06 15.01 -6.05
N PRO A 172 22.54 15.05 -7.31
CA PRO A 172 22.28 14.01 -8.29
C PRO A 172 22.71 12.61 -7.78
N PRO A 173 21.97 11.54 -8.12
CA PRO A 173 20.77 11.53 -8.97
C PRO A 173 19.50 11.93 -8.22
N TYR A 174 18.67 12.79 -8.83
CA TYR A 174 17.37 13.14 -8.28
C TYR A 174 16.36 12.04 -8.50
N ILE A 175 15.75 11.53 -7.44
CA ILE A 175 14.69 10.54 -7.55
C ILE A 175 13.41 11.26 -8.00
N LEU A 176 12.94 10.96 -9.21
CA LEU A 176 11.70 11.51 -9.77
C LEU A 176 10.50 10.65 -9.40
N GLU A 177 10.70 9.34 -9.41
CA GLU A 177 9.66 8.35 -9.08
C GLU A 177 10.33 7.15 -8.42
N ASP A 178 9.74 6.69 -7.32
CA ASP A 178 10.11 5.42 -6.68
C ASP A 178 8.83 4.81 -6.11
N TYR A 179 8.45 3.63 -6.61
CA TYR A 179 7.23 2.98 -6.16
C TYR A 179 7.26 1.48 -6.30
N MET A 180 6.47 0.83 -5.46
CA MET A 180 6.18 -0.59 -5.56
C MET A 180 5.26 -0.84 -6.76
N VAL A 181 5.62 -1.80 -7.60
CA VAL A 181 4.81 -2.28 -8.72
C VAL A 181 3.94 -3.44 -8.28
N GLU A 182 4.55 -4.41 -7.60
CA GLU A 182 3.94 -5.67 -7.20
C GLU A 182 4.49 -6.13 -5.84
N CYS A 183 3.66 -6.81 -5.06
CA CYS A 183 4.07 -7.48 -3.83
C CYS A 183 3.68 -8.95 -3.88
N TYR A 184 4.63 -9.82 -3.53
CA TYR A 184 4.47 -11.26 -3.50
C TYR A 184 4.64 -11.80 -2.09
N ASP A 185 3.97 -12.93 -1.82
CA ASP A 185 4.11 -13.72 -0.60
C ASP A 185 4.30 -15.18 -0.99
N ASN A 186 5.49 -15.74 -0.75
CA ASN A 186 5.87 -17.09 -1.17
C ASN A 186 5.61 -17.34 -2.69
N GLY A 187 5.86 -16.35 -3.53
CA GLY A 187 5.68 -16.41 -4.98
C GLY A 187 4.25 -16.19 -5.47
N GLU A 188 3.27 -16.00 -4.58
CA GLU A 188 1.91 -15.60 -4.92
C GLU A 188 1.82 -14.07 -5.02
N LEU A 189 1.29 -13.54 -6.13
CA LEU A 189 1.01 -12.11 -6.26
C LEU A 189 -0.14 -11.73 -5.33
N ILE A 190 0.14 -10.91 -4.32
CA ILE A 190 -0.84 -10.53 -3.30
C ILE A 190 -1.30 -9.09 -3.41
N PHE A 191 -0.54 -8.20 -4.09
CA PHE A 191 -0.85 -6.79 -4.17
C PHE A 191 -0.15 -6.13 -5.37
N THR A 192 -0.74 -5.08 -5.94
CA THR A 192 -0.16 -4.27 -7.01
C THR A 192 -0.27 -2.78 -6.70
N LYS A 193 0.49 -1.95 -7.42
CA LYS A 193 0.42 -0.47 -7.27
C LYS A 193 -0.99 0.09 -7.44
N ASP A 194 -1.80 -0.52 -8.30
CA ASP A 194 -3.14 -0.03 -8.59
C ASP A 194 -4.10 -0.31 -7.44
N ASP A 195 -3.81 -1.33 -6.62
CA ASP A 195 -4.62 -1.70 -5.47
C ASP A 195 -4.56 -0.64 -4.34
N PHE A 196 -3.52 0.22 -4.30
CA PHE A 196 -3.47 1.36 -3.36
C PHE A 196 -4.62 2.35 -3.55
N TYR A 197 -5.19 2.40 -4.76
CA TYR A 197 -6.24 3.35 -5.13
C TYR A 197 -7.61 2.68 -5.29
N ASN A 198 -7.69 1.36 -5.04
CA ASN A 198 -8.97 0.67 -5.03
C ASN A 198 -9.84 1.29 -3.95
N THR A 199 -10.87 2.00 -4.35
CA THR A 199 -11.89 2.49 -3.43
C THR A 199 -12.93 1.39 -3.22
N THR A 200 -13.33 1.16 -1.98
CA THR A 200 -14.54 0.40 -1.63
C THR A 200 -15.79 1.21 -2.02
N THR A 201 -15.86 1.65 -3.26
CA THR A 201 -17.14 2.03 -3.81
C THR A 201 -17.84 0.70 -4.08
N GLY A 202 -18.97 0.43 -3.45
CA GLY A 202 -19.77 -0.80 -3.58
C GLY A 202 -20.30 -1.07 -4.99
N ILE A 203 -19.40 -0.99 -5.98
CA ILE A 203 -19.57 -1.50 -7.32
C ILE A 203 -18.81 -2.83 -7.29
N GLU A 204 -19.55 -3.93 -7.11
CA GLU A 204 -19.05 -5.27 -7.37
C GLU A 204 -18.27 -5.26 -8.69
N ASN A 205 -17.10 -5.90 -8.70
CA ASN A 205 -16.34 -6.08 -9.93
C ASN A 205 -17.24 -6.81 -10.94
N VAL A 206 -17.75 -6.02 -11.88
CA VAL A 206 -18.56 -6.54 -12.98
C VAL A 206 -17.65 -7.45 -13.80
N THR A 207 -17.89 -8.74 -13.75
CA THR A 207 -17.12 -9.74 -14.50
C THR A 207 -17.23 -9.47 -16.02
N ALA A 208 -16.31 -10.01 -16.81
CA ALA A 208 -16.28 -9.80 -18.27
C ALA A 208 -17.61 -10.18 -18.98
N GLU A 209 -18.45 -11.00 -18.35
CA GLU A 209 -19.79 -11.36 -18.84
C GLU A 209 -20.80 -10.20 -18.74
N ASP A 210 -20.64 -9.28 -17.77
CA ASP A 210 -21.53 -8.13 -17.60
C ASP A 210 -21.28 -7.00 -18.63
N GLN A 211 -20.27 -7.12 -19.47
CA GLN A 211 -19.96 -6.11 -20.52
C GLN A 211 -21.00 -6.07 -21.66
N LYS A 212 -22.00 -6.94 -21.66
CA LYS A 212 -23.07 -6.94 -22.69
C LYS A 212 -24.32 -6.15 -22.32
N SER A 213 -24.41 -5.60 -21.12
CA SER A 213 -25.57 -4.78 -20.74
C SER A 213 -25.45 -3.39 -21.37
N ALA A 214 -26.35 -3.11 -22.28
CA ALA A 214 -26.50 -1.76 -22.87
C ALA A 214 -27.13 -0.76 -21.88
N ASP A 215 -27.16 -1.08 -20.61
CA ASP A 215 -27.79 -0.30 -19.56
C ASP A 215 -27.04 1.01 -19.30
N MET A 216 -27.80 2.09 -19.22
CA MET A 216 -27.30 3.43 -18.92
C MET A 216 -27.68 3.82 -17.50
N TYR A 217 -26.80 4.55 -16.83
CA TYR A 217 -27.00 5.02 -15.47
C TYR A 217 -26.73 6.53 -15.36
N SER A 218 -27.51 7.22 -14.56
CA SER A 218 -27.20 8.60 -14.15
C SER A 218 -25.91 8.62 -13.31
N ILE A 219 -25.35 9.81 -13.10
CA ILE A 219 -24.21 10.00 -12.20
C ILE A 219 -24.53 9.65 -10.72
N SER A 220 -25.80 9.59 -10.36
CA SER A 220 -26.30 9.12 -9.06
C SER A 220 -26.54 7.60 -9.00
N GLY A 221 -26.17 6.85 -10.04
CA GLY A 221 -26.31 5.39 -10.09
C GLY A 221 -27.71 4.88 -10.43
N VAL A 222 -28.65 5.75 -10.79
CA VAL A 222 -30.01 5.34 -11.17
C VAL A 222 -30.01 4.89 -12.63
N LYS A 223 -30.56 3.69 -12.91
CA LYS A 223 -30.71 3.18 -14.26
C LYS A 223 -31.67 4.05 -15.07
N ILE A 224 -31.28 4.43 -16.28
CA ILE A 224 -32.07 5.27 -17.19
C ILE A 224 -32.36 4.51 -18.49
N ALA A 225 -33.61 4.56 -18.94
CA ALA A 225 -34.03 3.86 -20.15
C ALA A 225 -33.64 4.63 -21.44
N LYS A 226 -33.54 5.95 -21.36
CA LYS A 226 -33.18 6.84 -22.48
C LYS A 226 -32.40 8.05 -21.92
N PRO A 227 -31.24 8.40 -22.51
CA PRO A 227 -30.51 9.59 -22.09
C PRO A 227 -31.31 10.85 -22.44
N GLU A 228 -31.62 11.62 -21.42
CA GLU A 228 -32.04 13.00 -21.59
C GLU A 228 -30.78 13.89 -21.54
N LYS A 229 -30.94 15.19 -21.78
CA LYS A 229 -29.81 16.13 -21.70
C LYS A 229 -29.08 16.02 -20.34
N GLY A 230 -27.77 15.74 -20.37
CA GLY A 230 -26.98 15.61 -19.17
C GLY A 230 -25.84 14.59 -19.27
N ILE A 231 -25.33 14.18 -18.12
CA ILE A 231 -24.22 13.23 -18.01
C ILE A 231 -24.76 11.86 -17.58
N TYR A 232 -24.29 10.82 -18.26
CA TYR A 232 -24.62 9.42 -17.91
C TYR A 232 -23.42 8.49 -18.05
N ILE A 233 -23.53 7.31 -17.47
CA ILE A 233 -22.51 6.26 -17.49
C ILE A 233 -23.07 5.05 -18.24
N GLN A 234 -22.34 4.56 -19.24
CA GLN A 234 -22.64 3.34 -19.96
C GLN A 234 -21.33 2.59 -20.21
N ASN A 235 -21.28 1.30 -19.96
CA ASN A 235 -20.08 0.48 -20.13
C ASN A 235 -18.83 1.08 -19.43
N LYS A 236 -18.99 1.56 -18.21
CA LYS A 236 -17.94 2.21 -17.41
C LYS A 236 -17.36 3.51 -18.06
N ARG A 237 -17.98 4.07 -19.06
CA ARG A 237 -17.56 5.31 -19.72
C ARG A 237 -18.58 6.41 -19.47
N LYS A 238 -18.08 7.63 -19.31
CA LYS A 238 -18.88 8.84 -19.15
C LYS A 238 -19.25 9.39 -20.52
N TYR A 239 -20.52 9.71 -20.72
CA TYR A 239 -21.06 10.33 -21.91
C TYR A 239 -21.81 11.61 -21.55
N ILE A 240 -21.91 12.52 -22.51
CA ILE A 240 -22.69 13.76 -22.40
C ILE A 240 -23.75 13.73 -23.51
N ALA A 241 -25.04 13.78 -23.11
CA ALA A 241 -26.14 14.00 -24.02
C ALA A 241 -26.43 15.51 -24.11
N HIS A 242 -26.53 16.05 -25.33
CA HIS A 242 -26.74 17.47 -25.63
C HIS A 242 -28.22 17.77 -25.90
#